data_2ab3ec9713d1464de8a259443d6b16ab
#
_entry.id   2ab3ec9713d1464de8a259443d6b16ab
#
_cell.length_a   1.000
_cell.length_b   1.000
_cell.length_c   1.000
_cell.angle_alpha   90.00
_cell.angle_beta   90.00
_cell.angle_gamma   90.00
#
_symmetry.space_group_name_H-M   'P 1'
#
loop_
_entity.id
_entity.type
_entity.pdbx_description
1 polymer ?
#
loop_
_entity_poly.entity_id
_entity_poly.type
_entity_poly.pdbx_seq_one_letter_code
_entity_poly.pdbx_strand_id
1 'polypeptide(L)'
;AGLAGAAVILVFVSDTPESKGLPSIQEIAGEELTKEDKMATKDLQKMVLKHPGIWVIALSSAFIYITKYAIAGWGVLFLQKARGFELAAASQVIAFSAIFGIMGTVLAGWLSDKVFKGDRVKPAVLSGIISTSSLILFLFVGGGFVLNIFYVSLFSLSTGVLYCIVAGLMAVDIVPRKATGAALGVVGISSYVAAGLQDIASGYLIQGFTVEGTDGSLYDFGPVS
;
A
#
# COMPACT_ATOMS: atom_id res chain seq x y z
N ALA A 1 -10.40 3.08 -20.40
CA ALA A 1 -9.37 2.08 -20.11
C ALA A 1 -9.90 0.92 -19.23
N GLY A 2 -10.59 1.18 -18.10
CA GLY A 2 -11.08 0.15 -17.17
C GLY A 2 -12.06 -0.85 -17.79
N LEU A 3 -13.03 -0.37 -18.59
CA LEU A 3 -14.00 -1.24 -19.27
C LEU A 3 -13.32 -2.16 -20.31
N ALA A 4 -12.32 -1.67 -21.03
CA ALA A 4 -11.56 -2.47 -21.98
C ALA A 4 -10.75 -3.56 -21.25
N GLY A 5 -10.12 -3.22 -20.13
CA GLY A 5 -9.43 -4.20 -19.27
C GLY A 5 -10.39 -5.27 -18.72
N ALA A 6 -11.56 -4.87 -18.24
CA ALA A 6 -12.59 -5.80 -17.78
C ALA A 6 -13.06 -6.75 -18.90
N ALA A 7 -13.27 -6.25 -20.12
CA ALA A 7 -13.63 -7.07 -21.27
C ALA A 7 -12.54 -8.10 -21.62
N VAL A 8 -11.26 -7.69 -21.59
CA VAL A 8 -10.13 -8.60 -21.81
C VAL A 8 -10.10 -9.71 -20.75
N ILE A 9 -10.28 -9.36 -19.48
CA ILE A 9 -10.31 -10.35 -18.40
C ILE A 9 -11.46 -11.34 -18.60
N LEU A 10 -12.67 -10.88 -18.90
CA LEU A 10 -13.83 -11.74 -19.11
C LEU A 10 -13.67 -12.70 -20.29
N VAL A 11 -12.96 -12.30 -21.35
CA VAL A 11 -12.77 -13.13 -22.55
C VAL A 11 -11.59 -14.10 -22.39
N PHE A 12 -10.49 -13.68 -21.78
CA PHE A 12 -9.23 -14.46 -21.80
C PHE A 12 -8.90 -15.14 -20.46
N VAL A 13 -9.45 -14.69 -19.35
CA VAL A 13 -9.15 -15.25 -18.03
C VAL A 13 -10.29 -16.17 -17.59
N SER A 14 -9.92 -17.38 -17.17
CA SER A 14 -10.85 -18.35 -16.59
C SER A 14 -10.63 -18.44 -15.09
N ASP A 15 -11.72 -18.61 -14.33
CA ASP A 15 -11.70 -18.60 -12.87
C ASP A 15 -10.87 -19.74 -12.28
N THR A 16 -10.93 -20.92 -12.88
CA THR A 16 -10.25 -22.12 -12.37
C THR A 16 -9.73 -22.96 -13.54
N PRO A 17 -8.66 -23.76 -13.33
CA PRO A 17 -8.18 -24.70 -14.34
C PRO A 17 -9.28 -25.69 -14.79
N GLU A 18 -10.14 -26.14 -13.86
CA GLU A 18 -11.23 -27.08 -14.11
C GLU A 18 -12.26 -26.53 -15.11
N SER A 19 -12.47 -25.20 -15.13
CA SER A 19 -13.37 -24.56 -16.10
C SER A 19 -12.89 -24.71 -17.56
N LYS A 20 -11.63 -25.07 -17.75
CA LYS A 20 -11.02 -25.40 -19.05
C LYS A 20 -10.73 -26.89 -19.24
N GLY A 21 -11.27 -27.74 -18.36
CA GLY A 21 -11.06 -29.19 -18.42
C GLY A 21 -9.66 -29.64 -18.01
N LEU A 22 -8.91 -28.77 -17.31
CA LEU A 22 -7.62 -29.11 -16.73
C LEU A 22 -7.81 -29.70 -15.31
N PRO A 23 -6.86 -30.53 -14.83
CA PRO A 23 -6.88 -31.00 -13.46
C PRO A 23 -6.90 -29.85 -12.44
N SER A 24 -7.46 -30.08 -11.27
CA SER A 24 -7.43 -29.10 -10.18
C SER A 24 -5.99 -28.79 -9.74
N ILE A 25 -5.77 -27.60 -9.18
CA ILE A 25 -4.44 -27.21 -8.67
C ILE A 25 -3.95 -28.22 -7.62
N GLN A 26 -4.86 -28.76 -6.82
CA GLN A 26 -4.56 -29.77 -5.80
C GLN A 26 -4.14 -31.11 -6.43
N GLU A 27 -4.82 -31.56 -7.49
CA GLU A 27 -4.42 -32.75 -8.23
C GLU A 27 -3.04 -32.60 -8.89
N ILE A 28 -2.74 -31.42 -9.44
CA ILE A 28 -1.42 -31.11 -10.02
C ILE A 28 -0.33 -31.08 -8.94
N ALA A 29 -0.65 -30.53 -7.76
CA ALA A 29 0.27 -30.44 -6.64
C ALA A 29 0.42 -31.76 -5.86
N GLY A 30 -0.44 -32.75 -6.09
CA GLY A 30 -0.45 -34.02 -5.32
C GLY A 30 -0.87 -33.81 -3.85
N GLU A 31 -1.59 -32.74 -3.55
CA GLU A 31 -2.03 -32.40 -2.20
C GLU A 31 -3.41 -33.01 -1.94
N GLU A 32 -3.59 -33.66 -0.76
CA GLU A 32 -4.89 -34.10 -0.32
C GLU A 32 -5.78 -32.91 0.06
N LEU A 33 -7.09 -32.99 -0.28
CA LEU A 33 -8.07 -31.97 0.08
C LEU A 33 -8.17 -31.83 1.60
N THR A 34 -7.85 -30.66 2.11
CA THR A 34 -8.00 -30.32 3.53
C THR A 34 -9.49 -30.20 3.91
N LYS A 35 -9.80 -30.24 5.20
CA LYS A 35 -11.17 -29.98 5.69
C LYS A 35 -11.66 -28.59 5.26
N GLU A 36 -10.76 -27.62 5.18
CA GLU A 36 -11.03 -26.24 4.81
C GLU A 36 -11.36 -26.10 3.32
N ASP A 37 -10.78 -26.94 2.46
CA ASP A 37 -11.11 -26.98 1.03
C ASP A 37 -12.53 -27.47 0.76
N LYS A 38 -13.14 -28.16 1.72
CA LYS A 38 -14.53 -28.64 1.64
C LYS A 38 -15.54 -27.66 2.24
N MET A 39 -15.10 -26.56 2.85
CA MET A 39 -15.98 -25.56 3.45
C MET A 39 -16.71 -24.73 2.39
N ALA A 40 -17.96 -24.35 2.70
CA ALA A 40 -18.70 -23.42 1.85
C ALA A 40 -18.07 -22.02 1.88
N THR A 41 -18.13 -21.30 0.77
CA THR A 41 -17.57 -19.96 0.63
C THR A 41 -18.02 -18.98 1.73
N LYS A 42 -19.30 -19.07 2.15
CA LYS A 42 -19.84 -18.25 3.24
C LYS A 42 -19.18 -18.51 4.60
N ASP A 43 -18.83 -19.75 4.87
CA ASP A 43 -18.18 -20.12 6.14
C ASP A 43 -16.71 -19.69 6.15
N LEU A 44 -16.02 -19.77 5.00
CA LEU A 44 -14.69 -19.22 4.80
C LEU A 44 -14.68 -17.70 5.00
N GLN A 45 -15.64 -16.97 4.43
CA GLN A 45 -15.76 -15.52 4.64
C GLN A 45 -15.99 -15.17 6.11
N LYS A 46 -16.87 -15.90 6.81
CA LYS A 46 -17.09 -15.71 8.26
C LYS A 46 -15.83 -15.99 9.08
N MET A 47 -15.06 -17.00 8.71
CA MET A 47 -13.80 -17.33 9.36
C MET A 47 -12.80 -16.18 9.22
N VAL A 48 -12.63 -15.62 8.01
CA VAL A 48 -11.77 -14.47 7.75
C VAL A 48 -12.18 -13.26 8.60
N LEU A 49 -13.47 -12.91 8.61
CA LEU A 49 -13.99 -11.78 9.38
C LEU A 49 -13.83 -11.94 10.91
N LYS A 50 -13.78 -13.18 11.40
CA LYS A 50 -13.57 -13.48 12.82
C LYS A 50 -12.10 -13.62 13.20
N HIS A 51 -11.19 -13.70 12.23
CA HIS A 51 -9.77 -13.93 12.49
C HIS A 51 -9.10 -12.63 12.96
N PRO A 52 -8.61 -12.53 14.20
CA PRO A 52 -8.05 -11.29 14.74
C PRO A 52 -6.82 -10.81 13.97
N GLY A 53 -5.99 -11.73 13.46
CA GLY A 53 -4.81 -11.40 12.64
C GLY A 53 -5.17 -10.64 11.37
N ILE A 54 -6.31 -10.91 10.74
CA ILE A 54 -6.76 -10.17 9.56
C ILE A 54 -7.03 -8.70 9.90
N TRP A 55 -7.64 -8.42 11.04
CA TRP A 55 -7.91 -7.04 11.47
C TRP A 55 -6.63 -6.29 11.86
N VAL A 56 -5.65 -6.98 12.45
CA VAL A 56 -4.33 -6.38 12.72
C VAL A 56 -3.63 -6.01 11.40
N ILE A 57 -3.63 -6.91 10.42
CA ILE A 57 -3.06 -6.65 9.09
C ILE A 57 -3.85 -5.55 8.37
N ALA A 58 -5.17 -5.56 8.43
CA ALA A 58 -6.03 -4.55 7.83
C ALA A 58 -5.75 -3.15 8.40
N LEU A 59 -5.61 -3.05 9.73
CA LEU A 59 -5.27 -1.80 10.40
C LEU A 59 -3.85 -1.34 10.03
N SER A 60 -2.87 -2.25 10.04
CA SER A 60 -1.49 -1.94 9.62
C SER A 60 -1.45 -1.45 8.18
N SER A 61 -2.16 -2.12 7.28
CA SER A 61 -2.28 -1.72 5.89
C SER A 61 -2.96 -0.36 5.72
N ALA A 62 -3.99 -0.07 6.53
CA ALA A 62 -4.65 1.24 6.54
C ALA A 62 -3.65 2.38 6.82
N PHE A 63 -2.79 2.24 7.83
CA PHE A 63 -1.75 3.24 8.12
C PHE A 63 -0.71 3.39 7.00
N ILE A 64 -0.30 2.28 6.37
CA ILE A 64 0.60 2.32 5.21
C ILE A 64 -0.04 3.10 4.07
N TYR A 65 -1.34 2.90 3.81
CA TYR A 65 -2.07 3.60 2.76
C TYR A 65 -2.25 5.09 3.08
N ILE A 66 -2.56 5.45 4.31
CA ILE A 66 -2.64 6.86 4.76
C ILE A 66 -1.36 7.59 4.38
N THR A 67 -0.19 7.10 4.80
CA THR A 67 1.09 7.77 4.53
C THR A 67 1.45 7.81 3.05
N LYS A 68 1.20 6.72 2.33
CA LYS A 68 1.45 6.63 0.89
C LYS A 68 0.60 7.63 0.09
N TYR A 69 -0.71 7.68 0.36
CA TYR A 69 -1.62 8.55 -0.37
C TYR A 69 -1.48 10.02 0.05
N ALA A 70 -1.11 10.31 1.30
CA ALA A 70 -0.76 11.66 1.72
C ALA A 70 0.39 12.23 0.88
N ILE A 71 1.48 11.49 0.72
CA ILE A 71 2.61 11.93 -0.12
C ILE A 71 2.22 12.02 -1.60
N ALA A 72 1.47 11.05 -2.12
CA ALA A 72 1.06 11.05 -3.52
C ALA A 72 0.08 12.19 -3.85
N GLY A 73 -0.87 12.49 -2.98
CA GLY A 73 -1.90 13.51 -3.17
C GLY A 73 -1.43 14.93 -2.85
N TRP A 74 -0.77 15.09 -1.71
CA TRP A 74 -0.42 16.41 -1.18
C TRP A 74 1.07 16.77 -1.28
N GLY A 75 1.95 15.82 -1.62
CA GLY A 75 3.40 16.01 -1.63
C GLY A 75 3.87 17.12 -2.57
N VAL A 76 3.28 17.26 -3.76
CA VAL A 76 3.62 18.35 -4.69
C VAL A 76 3.23 19.71 -4.09
N LEU A 77 2.02 19.81 -3.55
CA LEU A 77 1.53 21.04 -2.90
C LEU A 77 2.39 21.41 -1.68
N PHE A 78 2.74 20.43 -0.86
CA PHE A 78 3.65 20.62 0.28
C PHE A 78 5.01 21.19 -0.17
N LEU A 79 5.64 20.58 -1.18
CA LEU A 79 6.93 21.06 -1.69
C LEU A 79 6.84 22.48 -2.26
N GLN A 80 5.75 22.80 -2.95
CA GLN A 80 5.55 24.16 -3.49
C GLN A 80 5.31 25.19 -2.40
N LYS A 81 4.36 24.92 -1.50
CA LYS A 81 3.87 25.93 -0.55
C LYS A 81 4.71 26.00 0.73
N ALA A 82 5.13 24.85 1.28
CA ALA A 82 5.91 24.80 2.50
C ALA A 82 7.43 24.93 2.25
N ARG A 83 7.91 24.53 1.05
CA ARG A 83 9.35 24.48 0.73
C ARG A 83 9.77 25.43 -0.39
N GLY A 84 8.83 26.11 -1.04
CA GLY A 84 9.13 27.09 -2.10
C GLY A 84 9.65 26.50 -3.42
N PHE A 85 9.41 25.19 -3.66
CA PHE A 85 9.83 24.58 -4.92
C PHE A 85 8.93 25.04 -6.07
N GLU A 86 9.49 25.19 -7.25
CA GLU A 86 8.72 25.33 -8.48
C GLU A 86 7.94 24.06 -8.79
N LEU A 87 6.81 24.18 -9.48
CA LEU A 87 5.92 23.04 -9.81
C LEU A 87 6.67 21.91 -10.52
N ALA A 88 7.55 22.26 -11.47
CA ALA A 88 8.31 21.24 -12.20
C ALA A 88 9.24 20.45 -11.29
N ALA A 89 9.98 21.12 -10.39
CA ALA A 89 10.87 20.49 -9.44
C ALA A 89 10.09 19.63 -8.41
N ALA A 90 9.02 20.16 -7.85
CA ALA A 90 8.16 19.43 -6.91
C ALA A 90 7.57 18.16 -7.55
N SER A 91 7.10 18.27 -8.78
CA SER A 91 6.54 17.12 -9.54
C SER A 91 7.62 16.06 -9.82
N GLN A 92 8.85 16.46 -10.15
CA GLN A 92 9.97 15.53 -10.34
C GLN A 92 10.28 14.77 -9.06
N VAL A 93 10.36 15.44 -7.91
CA VAL A 93 10.58 14.77 -6.61
C VAL A 93 9.54 13.66 -6.38
N ILE A 94 8.26 13.97 -6.59
CA ILE A 94 7.20 12.99 -6.40
C ILE A 94 7.21 11.90 -7.48
N ALA A 95 7.60 12.21 -8.73
CA ALA A 95 7.73 11.20 -9.78
C ALA A 95 8.77 10.12 -9.44
N PHE A 96 9.89 10.47 -8.82
CA PHE A 96 10.87 9.50 -8.31
C PHE A 96 10.26 8.53 -7.30
N SER A 97 9.29 8.98 -6.49
CA SER A 97 8.60 8.11 -5.53
C SER A 97 7.91 6.93 -6.21
N ALA A 98 7.29 7.15 -7.37
CA ALA A 98 6.61 6.09 -8.09
C ALA A 98 7.59 5.00 -8.56
N ILE A 99 8.73 5.40 -9.11
CA ILE A 99 9.77 4.47 -9.58
C ILE A 99 10.30 3.62 -8.42
N PHE A 100 10.69 4.27 -7.32
CA PHE A 100 11.23 3.57 -6.15
C PHE A 100 10.17 2.73 -5.44
N GLY A 101 8.90 3.13 -5.46
CA GLY A 101 7.79 2.33 -4.95
C GLY A 101 7.62 1.01 -5.72
N ILE A 102 7.70 1.04 -7.05
CA ILE A 102 7.68 -0.18 -7.89
C ILE A 102 8.91 -1.05 -7.57
N MET A 103 10.10 -0.46 -7.49
CA MET A 103 11.30 -1.21 -7.11
C MET A 103 11.14 -1.89 -5.74
N GLY A 104 10.56 -1.20 -4.77
CA GLY A 104 10.29 -1.74 -3.44
C GLY A 104 9.37 -2.97 -3.48
N THR A 105 8.28 -2.92 -4.26
CA THR A 105 7.38 -4.07 -4.41
C THR A 105 8.05 -5.28 -5.06
N VAL A 106 8.89 -5.06 -6.07
CA VAL A 106 9.66 -6.13 -6.72
C VAL A 106 10.70 -6.73 -5.76
N LEU A 107 11.39 -5.88 -5.01
CA LEU A 107 12.39 -6.33 -4.03
C LEU A 107 11.78 -7.05 -2.82
N ALA A 108 10.52 -6.81 -2.50
CA ALA A 108 9.86 -7.36 -1.32
C ALA A 108 9.89 -8.89 -1.27
N GLY A 109 9.57 -9.55 -2.37
CA GLY A 109 9.61 -11.00 -2.48
C GLY A 109 11.03 -11.54 -2.31
N TRP A 110 11.98 -10.99 -3.05
CA TRP A 110 13.39 -11.38 -2.95
C TRP A 110 13.94 -11.16 -1.52
N LEU A 111 13.65 -10.03 -0.91
CA LEU A 111 14.09 -9.68 0.44
C LEU A 111 13.54 -10.70 1.46
N SER A 112 12.23 -10.96 1.40
CA SER A 112 11.58 -11.88 2.30
C SER A 112 12.08 -13.33 2.13
N ASP A 113 12.18 -13.82 0.90
CA ASP A 113 12.46 -15.23 0.64
C ASP A 113 13.95 -15.55 0.71
N LYS A 114 14.82 -14.68 0.17
CA LYS A 114 16.26 -14.93 0.09
C LYS A 114 17.03 -14.41 1.30
N VAL A 115 16.74 -13.18 1.74
CA VAL A 115 17.49 -12.55 2.85
C VAL A 115 16.95 -13.03 4.20
N PHE A 116 15.63 -13.00 4.37
CA PHE A 116 14.98 -13.35 5.64
C PHE A 116 14.42 -14.77 5.67
N LYS A 117 14.73 -15.61 4.67
CA LYS A 117 14.41 -17.06 4.64
C LYS A 117 12.92 -17.35 4.87
N GLY A 118 12.04 -16.52 4.29
CA GLY A 118 10.60 -16.65 4.42
C GLY A 118 9.96 -15.96 5.63
N ASP A 119 10.75 -15.36 6.52
CA ASP A 119 10.21 -14.54 7.62
C ASP A 119 9.62 -13.24 7.04
N ARG A 120 8.32 -13.03 7.24
CA ARG A 120 7.61 -11.83 6.74
C ARG A 120 7.70 -10.65 7.72
N VAL A 121 7.88 -10.94 9.01
CA VAL A 121 7.83 -9.91 10.07
C VAL A 121 9.08 -9.04 10.05
N LYS A 122 10.27 -9.65 9.95
CA LYS A 122 11.53 -8.91 9.99
C LYS A 122 11.67 -7.87 8.88
N PRO A 123 11.47 -8.22 7.57
CA PRO A 123 11.53 -7.21 6.52
C PRO A 123 10.43 -6.17 6.63
N ALA A 124 9.23 -6.52 7.13
CA ALA A 124 8.17 -5.55 7.39
C ALA A 124 8.56 -4.54 8.47
N VAL A 125 9.08 -4.98 9.61
CA VAL A 125 9.53 -4.09 10.69
C VAL A 125 10.67 -3.20 10.23
N LEU A 126 11.70 -3.77 9.57
CA LEU A 126 12.82 -3.00 9.04
C LEU A 126 12.35 -1.91 8.07
N SER A 127 11.52 -2.29 7.11
CA SER A 127 10.97 -1.34 6.13
C SER A 127 10.05 -0.30 6.79
N GLY A 128 9.33 -0.67 7.85
CA GLY A 128 8.52 0.26 8.65
C GLY A 128 9.36 1.34 9.32
N ILE A 129 10.48 0.95 9.94
CA ILE A 129 11.41 1.88 10.57
C ILE A 129 12.01 2.82 9.53
N ILE A 130 12.48 2.29 8.39
CA ILE A 130 13.08 3.11 7.31
C ILE A 130 12.04 4.05 6.73
N SER A 131 10.83 3.58 6.44
CA SER A 131 9.73 4.40 5.90
C SER A 131 9.38 5.55 6.84
N THR A 132 9.17 5.26 8.12
CA THR A 132 8.83 6.28 9.12
C THR A 132 9.96 7.30 9.29
N SER A 133 11.19 6.85 9.41
CA SER A 133 12.36 7.75 9.54
C SER A 133 12.51 8.65 8.32
N SER A 134 12.37 8.08 7.12
CA SER A 134 12.47 8.85 5.86
C SER A 134 11.34 9.87 5.74
N LEU A 135 10.13 9.53 6.17
CA LEU A 135 8.99 10.44 6.18
C LEU A 135 9.22 11.61 7.16
N ILE A 136 9.70 11.34 8.36
CA ILE A 136 10.05 12.36 9.35
C ILE A 136 11.13 13.30 8.79
N LEU A 137 12.18 12.75 8.18
CA LEU A 137 13.22 13.56 7.57
C LEU A 137 12.69 14.43 6.42
N PHE A 138 11.81 13.88 5.59
CA PHE A 138 11.16 14.62 4.52
C PHE A 138 10.29 15.76 5.05
N LEU A 139 9.47 15.53 6.07
CA LEU A 139 8.53 16.51 6.58
C LEU A 139 9.21 17.60 7.42
N PHE A 140 10.15 17.25 8.29
CA PHE A 140 10.67 18.17 9.31
C PHE A 140 12.10 18.70 9.02
N VAL A 141 12.98 17.88 8.44
CA VAL A 141 14.36 18.32 8.16
C VAL A 141 14.43 19.06 6.84
N GLY A 142 13.80 18.54 5.81
CA GLY A 142 13.80 19.13 4.48
C GLY A 142 15.17 19.14 3.82
N GLY A 143 15.45 20.21 3.09
CA GLY A 143 16.71 20.38 2.38
C GLY A 143 16.52 20.78 0.93
N GLY A 144 17.61 20.77 0.17
CA GLY A 144 17.59 21.04 -1.27
C GLY A 144 16.91 19.92 -2.07
N PHE A 145 16.79 20.14 -3.37
CA PHE A 145 16.15 19.23 -4.32
C PHE A 145 16.61 17.77 -4.20
N VAL A 146 17.92 17.54 -4.15
CA VAL A 146 18.50 16.19 -4.09
C VAL A 146 18.14 15.45 -2.80
N LEU A 147 18.14 16.14 -1.65
CA LEU A 147 17.79 15.55 -0.37
C LEU A 147 16.31 15.17 -0.31
N ASN A 148 15.42 15.99 -0.85
CA ASN A 148 14.01 15.65 -0.92
C ASN A 148 13.76 14.44 -1.84
N ILE A 149 14.45 14.33 -2.98
CA ILE A 149 14.40 13.11 -3.81
C ILE A 149 14.86 11.90 -3.00
N PHE A 150 15.97 12.01 -2.28
CA PHE A 150 16.50 10.89 -1.49
C PHE A 150 15.52 10.43 -0.42
N TYR A 151 14.96 11.35 0.37
CA TYR A 151 13.99 10.99 1.42
C TYR A 151 12.72 10.37 0.85
N VAL A 152 12.13 10.98 -0.17
CA VAL A 152 10.90 10.47 -0.81
C VAL A 152 11.14 9.14 -1.51
N SER A 153 12.30 8.96 -2.15
CA SER A 153 12.67 7.69 -2.78
C SER A 153 12.84 6.58 -1.77
N LEU A 154 13.54 6.85 -0.66
CA LEU A 154 13.76 5.88 0.41
C LEU A 154 12.44 5.51 1.13
N PHE A 155 11.59 6.51 1.40
CA PHE A 155 10.23 6.32 1.89
C PHE A 155 9.42 5.40 0.96
N SER A 156 9.40 5.70 -0.33
CA SER A 156 8.59 4.97 -1.30
C SER A 156 9.09 3.55 -1.55
N LEU A 157 10.41 3.34 -1.59
CA LEU A 157 11.00 2.01 -1.69
C LEU A 157 10.59 1.15 -0.49
N SER A 158 10.75 1.67 0.72
CA SER A 158 10.40 0.94 1.95
C SER A 158 8.90 0.72 2.07
N THR A 159 8.07 1.70 1.69
CA THR A 159 6.62 1.57 1.66
C THR A 159 6.17 0.56 0.60
N GLY A 160 6.87 0.46 -0.54
CA GLY A 160 6.64 -0.58 -1.55
C GLY A 160 6.85 -1.99 -1.00
N VAL A 161 7.91 -2.19 -0.21
CA VAL A 161 8.16 -3.46 0.50
C VAL A 161 7.04 -3.75 1.50
N LEU A 162 6.66 -2.77 2.32
CA LEU A 162 5.56 -2.91 3.30
C LEU A 162 4.24 -3.27 2.64
N TYR A 163 3.92 -2.60 1.55
CA TYR A 163 2.70 -2.83 0.79
C TYR A 163 2.60 -4.27 0.29
N CYS A 164 3.67 -4.80 -0.28
CA CYS A 164 3.71 -6.17 -0.77
C CYS A 164 3.63 -7.19 0.37
N ILE A 165 4.41 -6.99 1.44
CA ILE A 165 4.49 -7.96 2.53
C ILE A 165 3.24 -7.91 3.41
N VAL A 166 2.85 -6.73 3.92
CA VAL A 166 1.77 -6.61 4.90
C VAL A 166 0.41 -6.74 4.23
N ALA A 167 0.13 -5.93 3.20
CA ALA A 167 -1.18 -5.93 2.55
C ALA A 167 -1.41 -7.14 1.64
N GLY A 168 -0.35 -7.77 1.16
CA GLY A 168 -0.39 -8.94 0.29
C GLY A 168 -0.05 -10.22 1.03
N LEU A 169 1.24 -10.52 1.18
CA LEU A 169 1.74 -11.83 1.59
C LEU A 169 1.23 -12.26 2.98
N MET A 170 1.33 -11.41 4.00
CA MET A 170 0.90 -11.77 5.35
C MET A 170 -0.59 -12.07 5.43
N ALA A 171 -1.43 -11.36 4.67
CA ALA A 171 -2.86 -11.59 4.63
C ALA A 171 -3.22 -12.95 4.01
N VAL A 172 -2.43 -13.38 3.03
CA VAL A 172 -2.61 -14.68 2.35
C VAL A 172 -2.08 -15.83 3.21
N ASP A 173 -0.94 -15.64 3.89
CA ASP A 173 -0.26 -16.69 4.66
C ASP A 173 -1.07 -17.16 5.89
N ILE A 174 -1.99 -16.34 6.42
CA ILE A 174 -2.75 -16.66 7.64
C ILE A 174 -4.15 -17.23 7.37
N VAL A 175 -4.53 -17.43 6.13
CA VAL A 175 -5.84 -17.98 5.74
C VAL A 175 -5.69 -19.14 4.76
N PRO A 176 -6.66 -20.06 4.69
CA PRO A 176 -6.69 -21.08 3.65
C PRO A 176 -6.75 -20.49 2.25
N ARG A 177 -6.17 -21.17 1.26
CA ARG A 177 -6.09 -20.71 -0.14
C ARG A 177 -7.43 -20.23 -0.70
N LYS A 178 -8.53 -20.94 -0.42
CA LYS A 178 -9.88 -20.55 -0.87
C LYS A 178 -10.43 -19.29 -0.20
N ALA A 179 -9.87 -18.88 0.94
CA ALA A 179 -10.27 -17.69 1.68
C ALA A 179 -9.44 -16.45 1.33
N THR A 180 -8.37 -16.59 0.53
CA THR A 180 -7.43 -15.51 0.15
C THR A 180 -8.13 -14.28 -0.40
N GLY A 181 -9.08 -14.45 -1.32
CA GLY A 181 -9.84 -13.33 -1.89
C GLY A 181 -10.64 -12.56 -0.84
N ALA A 182 -11.23 -13.24 0.13
CA ALA A 182 -11.94 -12.60 1.24
C ALA A 182 -10.98 -11.84 2.17
N ALA A 183 -9.82 -12.41 2.49
CA ALA A 183 -8.80 -11.76 3.31
C ALA A 183 -8.26 -10.48 2.65
N LEU A 184 -7.85 -10.58 1.39
CA LEU A 184 -7.38 -9.43 0.61
C LEU A 184 -8.48 -8.37 0.43
N GLY A 185 -9.75 -8.78 0.30
CA GLY A 185 -10.89 -7.88 0.25
C GLY A 185 -11.06 -7.05 1.52
N VAL A 186 -10.98 -7.67 2.70
CA VAL A 186 -11.06 -6.96 4.00
C VAL A 186 -9.90 -5.98 4.16
N VAL A 187 -8.66 -6.42 3.88
CA VAL A 187 -7.47 -5.55 3.96
C VAL A 187 -7.56 -4.40 2.96
N GLY A 188 -7.99 -4.68 1.72
CA GLY A 188 -8.14 -3.67 0.67
C GLY A 188 -9.19 -2.61 1.01
N ILE A 189 -10.39 -3.03 1.45
CA ILE A 189 -11.46 -2.09 1.86
C ILE A 189 -10.96 -1.20 3.00
N SER A 190 -10.37 -1.78 4.04
CA SER A 190 -9.82 -1.03 5.17
C SER A 190 -8.80 0.02 4.71
N SER A 191 -7.90 -0.36 3.83
CA SER A 191 -6.84 0.50 3.29
C SER A 191 -7.36 1.68 2.48
N TYR A 192 -8.30 1.42 1.56
CA TYR A 192 -8.87 2.49 0.72
C TYR A 192 -9.82 3.41 1.47
N VAL A 193 -10.59 2.88 2.43
CA VAL A 193 -11.42 3.71 3.31
C VAL A 193 -10.53 4.65 4.12
N ALA A 194 -9.44 4.14 4.69
CA ALA A 194 -8.50 4.95 5.45
C ALA A 194 -7.81 6.03 4.59
N ALA A 195 -7.41 5.69 3.36
CA ALA A 195 -6.83 6.64 2.42
C ALA A 195 -7.84 7.75 2.03
N GLY A 196 -9.09 7.39 1.75
CA GLY A 196 -10.14 8.38 1.43
C GLY A 196 -10.46 9.30 2.60
N LEU A 197 -10.54 8.76 3.83
CA LEU A 197 -10.73 9.56 5.03
C LEU A 197 -9.54 10.51 5.27
N GLN A 198 -8.31 10.05 5.05
CA GLN A 198 -7.09 10.86 5.14
C GLN A 198 -7.14 12.02 4.13
N ASP A 199 -7.51 11.77 2.87
CA ASP A 199 -7.58 12.82 1.84
C ASP A 199 -8.59 13.91 2.22
N ILE A 200 -9.77 13.53 2.69
CA ILE A 200 -10.82 14.45 3.15
C ILE A 200 -10.30 15.24 4.37
N ALA A 201 -9.75 14.56 5.37
CA ALA A 201 -9.25 15.19 6.59
C ALA A 201 -8.11 16.18 6.29
N SER A 202 -7.15 15.77 5.45
CA SER A 202 -6.03 16.63 5.04
C SER A 202 -6.53 17.86 4.27
N GLY A 203 -7.49 17.70 3.37
CA GLY A 203 -8.10 18.82 2.64
C GLY A 203 -8.74 19.85 3.57
N TYR A 204 -9.53 19.40 4.55
CA TYR A 204 -10.15 20.29 5.54
C TYR A 204 -9.12 20.98 6.42
N LEU A 205 -8.10 20.25 6.91
CA LEU A 205 -7.05 20.82 7.75
C LEU A 205 -6.23 21.87 7.00
N ILE A 206 -5.79 21.58 5.77
CA ILE A 206 -5.02 22.54 4.96
C ILE A 206 -5.84 23.79 4.67
N GLN A 207 -7.14 23.67 4.35
CA GLN A 207 -8.01 24.83 4.13
C GLN A 207 -8.28 25.63 5.41
N GLY A 208 -8.50 24.93 6.53
CA GLY A 208 -8.84 25.57 7.80
C GLY A 208 -7.66 26.33 8.45
N PHE A 209 -6.44 25.97 8.12
CA PHE A 209 -5.22 26.61 8.62
C PHE A 209 -4.52 27.48 7.55
N THR A 210 -5.23 27.88 6.52
CA THR A 210 -4.73 28.84 5.52
C THR A 210 -4.57 30.20 6.19
N VAL A 211 -3.34 30.72 6.30
CA VAL A 211 -3.10 32.07 6.79
C VAL A 211 -3.18 33.03 5.60
N GLU A 212 -4.12 33.98 5.62
CA GLU A 212 -4.16 35.07 4.65
C GLU A 212 -2.94 35.98 4.87
N GLY A 213 -1.91 35.80 4.05
CA GLY A 213 -0.81 36.76 3.94
C GLY A 213 -1.14 37.83 2.92
N THR A 214 -0.44 38.96 2.97
CA THR A 214 -0.62 40.13 2.09
C THR A 214 -0.45 39.84 0.61
N ASP A 215 0.11 38.68 0.22
CA ASP A 215 0.41 38.27 -1.17
C ASP A 215 -0.18 36.88 -1.56
N GLY A 216 -1.28 36.48 -0.96
CA GLY A 216 -1.95 35.24 -1.26
C GLY A 216 -2.00 34.22 -0.10
N SER A 217 -2.85 33.24 -0.23
CA SER A 217 -3.06 32.22 0.81
C SER A 217 -1.78 31.43 1.11
N LEU A 218 -1.26 31.56 2.31
CA LEU A 218 -0.22 30.69 2.86
C LEU A 218 -0.86 29.44 3.45
N TYR A 219 -0.50 28.27 2.90
CA TYR A 219 -0.97 26.99 3.44
C TYR A 219 -0.10 26.56 4.62
N ASP A 220 -0.72 26.30 5.77
CA ASP A 220 -0.02 25.71 6.90
C ASP A 220 -0.16 24.19 6.86
N PHE A 221 0.95 23.48 6.71
CA PHE A 221 1.00 22.03 6.72
C PHE A 221 1.33 21.43 8.08
N GLY A 222 1.60 22.28 9.11
CA GLY A 222 1.89 21.83 10.46
C GLY A 222 0.86 20.84 11.02
N PRO A 223 -0.46 21.09 10.87
CA PRO A 223 -1.50 20.20 11.38
C PRO A 223 -1.61 18.84 10.68
N VAL A 224 -1.02 18.66 9.50
CA VAL A 224 -1.08 17.41 8.69
C VAL A 224 0.26 16.71 8.56
N SER A 225 1.34 17.31 9.04
CA SER A 225 2.70 16.72 9.12
C SER A 225 2.99 16.07 10.49
#